data_e73f437f19bc354f6cdebd464b591534
#
_entry.id   e73f437f19bc354f6cdebd464b591534
#
_cell.length_a   1.000
_cell.length_b   1.000
_cell.length_c   1.000
_cell.angle_alpha   90.00
_cell.angle_beta   90.00
_cell.angle_gamma   90.00
#
_symmetry.space_group_name_H-M   'P 1'
#
loop_
_entity.id
_entity.type
_entity.pdbx_description
1 polymer ?
#
loop_
_entity_poly.entity_id
_entity_poly.type
_entity_poly.pdbx_seq_one_letter_code
_entity_poly.pdbx_strand_id
1 'polypeptide(L)'
;MYIDAVDLAKFYSTGLGQVTRRLIRRKIRAIWSNTNGLTILGFGYATPFLRPFLTEADNVMALMPAQQGGTYWPVDGLNRVVISEDDELPFQDSSIDRLIVVHGMECTEHLRPMLKEIWRILRGDGRLIIVVPSRSGVWARTDRTPFGFGQPYSSSQLTRLLRDGMFIPEKIDRALFIPPSTRKVVLRSASGIEDLGSRWLKHLGGVLIVEAAKQIYAASSIKKIRNRATRMIPASSARLTNLDKY
;
A
#
# COMPACT_ATOMS: atom_id res chain seq x y z
N MET A 1 -12.16 13.07 -0.57
CA MET A 1 -13.38 12.86 -1.40
C MET A 1 -13.26 11.54 -2.14
N TYR A 2 -14.22 10.63 -1.97
CA TYR A 2 -14.23 9.32 -2.60
C TYR A 2 -14.85 9.35 -4.00
N ILE A 3 -14.43 8.41 -4.86
CA ILE A 3 -15.08 8.14 -6.14
C ILE A 3 -16.23 7.16 -5.88
N ASP A 4 -17.38 7.40 -6.48
CA ASP A 4 -18.55 6.53 -6.34
C ASP A 4 -18.24 5.09 -6.79
N ALA A 5 -18.69 4.11 -6.02
CA ALA A 5 -18.48 2.68 -6.28
C ALA A 5 -19.05 2.24 -7.63
N VAL A 6 -20.14 2.87 -8.12
CA VAL A 6 -20.75 2.60 -9.43
C VAL A 6 -19.83 3.07 -10.56
N ASP A 7 -19.18 4.22 -10.41
CA ASP A 7 -18.25 4.73 -11.43
C ASP A 7 -16.97 3.90 -11.47
N LEU A 8 -16.49 3.42 -10.31
CA LEU A 8 -15.41 2.45 -10.23
C LEU A 8 -15.80 1.12 -10.91
N ALA A 9 -17.01 0.62 -10.68
CA ALA A 9 -17.54 -0.57 -11.35
C ALA A 9 -17.56 -0.38 -12.87
N LYS A 10 -18.06 0.76 -13.36
CA LYS A 10 -18.05 1.10 -14.80
C LYS A 10 -16.63 1.10 -15.37
N PHE A 11 -15.67 1.74 -14.68
CA PHE A 11 -14.28 1.73 -15.12
C PHE A 11 -13.73 0.32 -15.26
N TYR A 12 -13.87 -0.51 -14.21
CA TYR A 12 -13.34 -1.88 -14.24
C TYR A 12 -14.07 -2.83 -15.20
N SER A 13 -15.24 -2.45 -15.72
CA SER A 13 -15.94 -3.16 -16.80
C SER A 13 -15.37 -2.83 -18.20
N THR A 14 -14.68 -1.70 -18.36
CA THR A 14 -14.04 -1.31 -19.64
C THR A 14 -12.85 -2.20 -19.99
N GLY A 15 -12.45 -2.22 -21.26
CA GLY A 15 -11.24 -2.94 -21.69
C GLY A 15 -9.98 -2.46 -20.98
N LEU A 16 -9.83 -1.14 -20.75
CA LEU A 16 -8.71 -0.58 -19.98
C LEU A 16 -8.75 -1.02 -18.52
N GLY A 17 -9.93 -0.95 -17.88
CA GLY A 17 -10.13 -1.39 -16.51
C GLY A 17 -9.84 -2.88 -16.31
N GLN A 18 -10.21 -3.73 -17.25
CA GLN A 18 -9.91 -5.17 -17.21
C GLN A 18 -8.41 -5.45 -17.30
N VAL A 19 -7.69 -4.75 -18.18
CA VAL A 19 -6.22 -4.83 -18.26
C VAL A 19 -5.58 -4.35 -16.95
N THR A 20 -5.99 -3.20 -16.47
CA THR A 20 -5.55 -2.63 -15.19
C THR A 20 -5.72 -3.62 -14.03
N ARG A 21 -6.94 -4.17 -13.89
CA ARG A 21 -7.26 -5.20 -12.89
C ARG A 21 -6.32 -6.40 -12.99
N ARG A 22 -6.10 -6.93 -14.21
CA ARG A 22 -5.24 -8.09 -14.44
C ARG A 22 -3.79 -7.82 -14.03
N LEU A 23 -3.23 -6.65 -14.39
CA LEU A 23 -1.84 -6.29 -14.10
C LEU A 23 -1.62 -6.11 -12.59
N ILE A 24 -2.48 -5.38 -11.90
CA ILE A 24 -2.40 -5.19 -10.45
C ILE A 24 -2.61 -6.52 -9.72
N ARG A 25 -3.62 -7.32 -10.12
CA ARG A 25 -3.89 -8.63 -9.52
C ARG A 25 -2.69 -9.56 -9.64
N ARG A 26 -2.00 -9.59 -10.79
CA ARG A 26 -0.76 -10.37 -10.97
C ARG A 26 0.29 -10.03 -9.91
N LYS A 27 0.46 -8.74 -9.59
CA LYS A 27 1.39 -8.28 -8.56
C LYS A 27 0.94 -8.68 -7.15
N ILE A 28 -0.33 -8.49 -6.82
CA ILE A 28 -0.89 -8.89 -5.51
C ILE A 28 -0.72 -10.40 -5.31
N ARG A 29 -1.04 -11.22 -6.32
CA ARG A 29 -0.87 -12.68 -6.24
C ARG A 29 0.59 -13.13 -6.16
N ALA A 30 1.54 -12.39 -6.73
CA ALA A 30 2.96 -12.65 -6.58
C ALA A 30 3.48 -12.34 -5.16
N ILE A 31 2.78 -11.47 -4.41
CA ILE A 31 3.06 -11.19 -3.01
C ILE A 31 2.39 -12.25 -2.12
N TRP A 32 1.10 -12.52 -2.32
CA TRP A 32 0.32 -13.51 -1.56
C TRP A 32 -0.02 -14.71 -2.45
N SER A 33 0.89 -15.64 -2.56
CA SER A 33 0.75 -16.83 -3.41
C SER A 33 -0.13 -17.92 -2.79
N ASN A 34 -0.21 -17.98 -1.46
CA ASN A 34 -1.04 -18.90 -0.68
C ASN A 34 -1.82 -18.14 0.39
N THR A 35 -3.12 -18.35 0.43
CA THR A 35 -4.04 -17.70 1.38
C THR A 35 -4.99 -18.70 2.05
N ASN A 36 -4.67 -19.98 2.01
CA ASN A 36 -5.48 -21.02 2.67
C ASN A 36 -5.54 -20.79 4.18
N GLY A 37 -6.73 -20.93 4.76
CA GLY A 37 -6.94 -20.75 6.18
C GLY A 37 -6.97 -19.30 6.67
N LEU A 38 -6.91 -18.31 5.76
CA LEU A 38 -6.81 -16.90 6.12
C LEU A 38 -8.14 -16.17 5.96
N THR A 39 -8.34 -15.15 6.80
CA THR A 39 -9.41 -14.16 6.65
C THR A 39 -8.85 -12.92 5.94
N ILE A 40 -9.44 -12.60 4.77
CA ILE A 40 -9.03 -11.51 3.91
C ILE A 40 -10.09 -10.42 3.87
N LEU A 41 -9.68 -9.18 4.10
CA LEU A 41 -10.51 -7.99 3.96
C LEU A 41 -9.99 -7.09 2.85
N GLY A 42 -10.87 -6.68 1.95
CA GLY A 42 -10.61 -5.58 1.03
C GLY A 42 -11.19 -4.29 1.57
N PHE A 43 -10.44 -3.21 1.57
CA PHE A 43 -10.88 -1.88 1.96
C PHE A 43 -10.92 -0.93 0.75
N GLY A 44 -11.94 -0.09 0.66
CA GLY A 44 -12.21 0.74 -0.49
C GLY A 44 -12.80 -0.10 -1.64
N TYR A 45 -12.49 0.24 -2.88
CA TYR A 45 -12.98 -0.55 -4.02
C TYR A 45 -12.01 -1.69 -4.37
N ALA A 46 -11.83 -2.62 -3.43
CA ALA A 46 -10.91 -3.75 -3.58
C ALA A 46 -11.53 -4.98 -4.26
N THR A 47 -12.85 -5.04 -4.43
CA THR A 47 -13.59 -6.20 -4.98
C THR A 47 -13.04 -6.76 -6.29
N PRO A 48 -12.54 -5.97 -7.26
CA PRO A 48 -11.95 -6.52 -8.48
C PRO A 48 -10.70 -7.38 -8.21
N PHE A 49 -10.05 -7.21 -7.07
CA PHE A 49 -8.80 -7.88 -6.71
C PHE A 49 -8.99 -9.03 -5.75
N LEU A 50 -10.15 -9.14 -5.09
CA LEU A 50 -10.46 -10.16 -4.10
C LEU A 50 -10.91 -11.51 -4.70
N ARG A 51 -11.46 -11.50 -5.91
CA ARG A 51 -12.06 -12.71 -6.53
C ARG A 51 -11.14 -13.95 -6.54
N PRO A 52 -9.80 -13.86 -6.76
CA PRO A 52 -8.93 -15.03 -6.72
C PRO A 52 -8.83 -15.71 -5.35
N PHE A 53 -9.14 -14.99 -4.29
CA PHE A 53 -9.04 -15.50 -2.92
C PHE A 53 -10.31 -16.20 -2.44
N LEU A 54 -11.44 -16.03 -3.14
CA LEU A 54 -12.72 -16.65 -2.76
C LEU A 54 -12.71 -18.18 -2.69
N THR A 55 -11.81 -18.81 -3.45
CA THR A 55 -11.66 -20.28 -3.52
C THR A 55 -10.54 -20.82 -2.65
N GLU A 56 -9.74 -19.95 -2.03
CA GLU A 56 -8.56 -20.34 -1.26
C GLU A 56 -8.69 -19.97 0.22
N ALA A 57 -9.12 -18.74 0.50
CA ALA A 57 -9.22 -18.22 1.86
C ALA A 57 -10.50 -18.72 2.56
N ASP A 58 -10.44 -18.85 3.88
CA ASP A 58 -11.61 -19.24 4.69
C ASP A 58 -12.69 -18.16 4.65
N ASN A 59 -12.29 -16.91 4.76
CA ASN A 59 -13.21 -15.78 4.68
C ASN A 59 -12.64 -14.67 3.80
N VAL A 60 -13.49 -14.15 2.91
CA VAL A 60 -13.18 -12.99 2.08
C VAL A 60 -14.33 -12.00 2.17
N MET A 61 -14.04 -10.78 2.58
CA MET A 61 -15.00 -9.70 2.76
C MET A 61 -14.47 -8.43 2.10
N ALA A 62 -15.37 -7.52 1.76
CA ALA A 62 -15.02 -6.17 1.31
C ALA A 62 -15.70 -5.14 2.20
N LEU A 63 -14.96 -4.11 2.59
CA LEU A 63 -15.49 -2.94 3.26
C LEU A 63 -15.36 -1.75 2.32
N MET A 64 -16.47 -1.10 2.06
CA MET A 64 -16.54 0.12 1.28
C MET A 64 -16.85 1.30 2.19
N PRO A 65 -16.05 2.37 2.16
CA PRO A 65 -16.36 3.60 2.89
C PRO A 65 -17.75 4.14 2.55
N ALA A 66 -18.49 4.61 3.53
CA ALA A 66 -19.86 5.11 3.34
C ALA A 66 -19.93 6.22 2.27
N GLN A 67 -18.93 7.10 2.24
CA GLN A 67 -18.81 8.16 1.23
C GLN A 67 -18.53 7.64 -0.19
N GLN A 68 -18.04 6.41 -0.36
CA GLN A 68 -17.83 5.77 -1.65
C GLN A 68 -19.10 5.10 -2.17
N GLY A 69 -20.04 4.80 -1.26
CA GLY A 69 -21.19 3.94 -1.54
C GLY A 69 -20.80 2.46 -1.63
N GLY A 70 -21.75 1.61 -1.95
CA GLY A 70 -21.53 0.17 -2.01
C GLY A 70 -22.06 -0.48 -3.26
N THR A 71 -21.46 -1.58 -3.65
CA THR A 71 -21.93 -2.47 -4.71
C THR A 71 -22.05 -3.90 -4.19
N TYR A 72 -23.05 -4.63 -4.68
CA TYR A 72 -23.20 -6.05 -4.36
C TYR A 72 -21.99 -6.86 -4.86
N TRP A 73 -21.41 -7.69 -4.00
CA TRP A 73 -20.29 -8.54 -4.37
C TRP A 73 -20.19 -9.76 -3.44
N PRO A 74 -19.82 -10.96 -3.94
CA PRO A 74 -19.66 -11.32 -5.36
C PRO A 74 -21.00 -11.42 -6.09
N VAL A 75 -21.00 -11.27 -7.41
CA VAL A 75 -22.22 -11.28 -8.23
C VAL A 75 -22.96 -12.62 -8.15
N ASP A 76 -22.20 -13.70 -7.98
CA ASP A 76 -22.63 -15.10 -8.02
C ASP A 76 -22.66 -15.76 -6.61
N GLY A 77 -23.03 -15.01 -5.56
CA GLY A 77 -23.08 -15.55 -4.19
C GLY A 77 -23.74 -14.61 -3.19
N LEU A 78 -23.64 -14.94 -1.91
CA LEU A 78 -24.10 -14.05 -0.85
C LEU A 78 -23.28 -12.77 -0.82
N ASN A 79 -23.95 -11.65 -0.54
CA ASN A 79 -23.26 -10.37 -0.41
C ASN A 79 -22.21 -10.42 0.72
N ARG A 80 -20.98 -10.05 0.40
CA ARG A 80 -19.86 -10.01 1.33
C ARG A 80 -19.32 -8.59 1.51
N VAL A 81 -20.14 -7.58 1.19
CA VAL A 81 -19.79 -6.17 1.32
C VAL A 81 -20.38 -5.59 2.59
N VAL A 82 -19.54 -4.90 3.34
CA VAL A 82 -19.91 -4.08 4.50
C VAL A 82 -19.67 -2.62 4.14
N ILE A 83 -20.57 -1.73 4.54
CA ILE A 83 -20.42 -0.28 4.41
C ILE A 83 -20.19 0.28 5.80
N SER A 84 -19.16 1.11 5.98
CA SER A 84 -18.82 1.75 7.25
C SER A 84 -18.06 3.05 7.00
N GLU A 85 -17.93 3.86 8.03
CA GLU A 85 -16.98 4.98 8.01
C GLU A 85 -15.55 4.45 7.96
N ASP A 86 -14.63 5.24 7.40
CA ASP A 86 -13.24 4.82 7.16
C ASP A 86 -12.37 4.88 8.43
N ASP A 87 -12.85 5.51 9.48
CA ASP A 87 -12.19 5.68 10.78
C ASP A 87 -12.87 4.87 11.92
N GLU A 88 -13.90 4.08 11.61
CA GLU A 88 -14.57 3.19 12.57
C GLU A 88 -14.97 1.86 11.88
N LEU A 89 -14.06 0.89 11.92
CA LEU A 89 -14.26 -0.37 11.21
C LEU A 89 -15.02 -1.39 12.05
N PRO A 90 -16.13 -2.00 11.55
CA PRO A 90 -17.01 -2.89 12.32
C PRO A 90 -16.44 -4.31 12.43
N PHE A 91 -15.16 -4.43 12.75
CA PHE A 91 -14.47 -5.69 12.94
C PHE A 91 -13.81 -5.75 14.31
N GLN A 92 -13.72 -6.95 14.88
CA GLN A 92 -13.05 -7.19 16.15
C GLN A 92 -11.53 -6.95 16.02
N ASP A 93 -10.90 -6.62 17.14
CA ASP A 93 -9.46 -6.48 17.22
C ASP A 93 -8.77 -7.80 16.80
N SER A 94 -7.71 -7.68 16.03
CA SER A 94 -6.89 -8.83 15.63
C SER A 94 -7.69 -9.97 14.97
N SER A 95 -8.68 -9.64 14.14
CA SER A 95 -9.57 -10.62 13.48
C SER A 95 -9.21 -10.87 12.01
N ILE A 96 -8.40 -10.00 11.38
CA ILE A 96 -8.08 -10.04 9.96
C ILE A 96 -6.62 -10.45 9.75
N ASP A 97 -6.38 -11.45 8.89
CA ASP A 97 -5.03 -11.91 8.56
C ASP A 97 -4.40 -11.08 7.43
N ARG A 98 -5.19 -10.73 6.42
CA ARG A 98 -4.73 -10.02 5.22
C ARG A 98 -5.69 -8.89 4.87
N LEU A 99 -5.15 -7.71 4.62
CA LEU A 99 -5.95 -6.55 4.23
C LEU A 99 -5.40 -5.91 2.96
N ILE A 100 -6.27 -5.65 1.98
CA ILE A 100 -5.93 -4.99 0.72
C ILE A 100 -6.67 -3.66 0.64
N VAL A 101 -5.93 -2.56 0.53
CA VAL A 101 -6.51 -1.22 0.32
C VAL A 101 -6.37 -0.83 -1.15
N VAL A 102 -7.49 -0.52 -1.81
CA VAL A 102 -7.51 0.01 -3.19
C VAL A 102 -8.61 1.06 -3.31
N HIS A 103 -8.33 2.19 -3.88
CA HIS A 103 -9.24 3.34 -4.00
C HIS A 103 -9.84 3.76 -2.65
N GLY A 104 -8.99 3.75 -1.62
CA GLY A 104 -9.35 4.12 -0.25
C GLY A 104 -8.39 5.18 0.29
N MET A 105 -7.10 4.83 0.37
CA MET A 105 -6.10 5.66 1.04
C MET A 105 -5.88 7.02 0.38
N GLU A 106 -5.94 7.09 -0.95
CA GLU A 106 -5.80 8.33 -1.71
C GLU A 106 -7.01 9.26 -1.62
N CYS A 107 -8.14 8.73 -1.16
CA CYS A 107 -9.43 9.44 -1.13
C CYS A 107 -9.85 9.90 0.26
N THR A 108 -9.33 9.27 1.32
CA THR A 108 -9.70 9.56 2.71
C THR A 108 -9.20 10.92 3.18
N GLU A 109 -10.00 11.59 3.99
CA GLU A 109 -9.64 12.80 4.74
C GLU A 109 -9.11 12.43 6.14
N HIS A 110 -9.44 11.23 6.63
CA HIS A 110 -9.08 10.74 7.96
C HIS A 110 -7.97 9.67 7.93
N LEU A 111 -6.88 9.92 7.20
CA LEU A 111 -5.84 8.94 6.92
C LEU A 111 -5.23 8.28 8.18
N ARG A 112 -4.94 9.07 9.22
CA ARG A 112 -4.36 8.55 10.46
C ARG A 112 -5.35 7.70 11.27
N PRO A 113 -6.60 8.14 11.51
CA PRO A 113 -7.65 7.30 12.12
C PRO A 113 -7.87 6.01 11.33
N MET A 114 -7.98 6.06 9.99
CA MET A 114 -8.11 4.89 9.14
C MET A 114 -6.95 3.90 9.32
N LEU A 115 -5.70 4.35 9.32
CA LEU A 115 -4.54 3.47 9.53
C LEU A 115 -4.53 2.86 10.94
N LYS A 116 -4.98 3.60 11.96
CA LYS A 116 -5.12 3.09 13.33
C LYS A 116 -6.15 1.97 13.40
N GLU A 117 -7.29 2.14 12.74
CA GLU A 117 -8.34 1.11 12.68
C GLU A 117 -7.87 -0.13 11.89
N ILE A 118 -7.21 0.05 10.75
CA ILE A 118 -6.59 -1.04 10.01
C ILE A 118 -5.58 -1.79 10.90
N TRP A 119 -4.78 -1.05 11.67
CA TRP A 119 -3.83 -1.66 12.62
C TRP A 119 -4.56 -2.45 13.71
N ARG A 120 -5.65 -1.90 14.27
CA ARG A 120 -6.43 -2.54 15.33
C ARG A 120 -6.99 -3.91 14.89
N ILE A 121 -7.63 -3.96 13.71
CA ILE A 121 -8.30 -5.16 13.23
C ILE A 121 -7.34 -6.22 12.67
N LEU A 122 -6.14 -5.85 12.21
CA LEU A 122 -5.14 -6.81 11.74
C LEU A 122 -4.58 -7.65 12.89
N ARG A 123 -4.36 -8.93 12.65
CA ARG A 123 -3.67 -9.85 13.55
C ARG A 123 -2.21 -9.44 13.77
N GLY A 124 -1.57 -10.01 14.78
CA GLY A 124 -0.19 -9.71 15.10
C GLY A 124 0.81 -10.02 13.98
N ASP A 125 0.55 -11.06 13.22
CA ASP A 125 1.27 -11.47 11.99
C ASP A 125 0.58 -11.00 10.72
N GLY A 126 -0.43 -10.12 10.86
CA GLY A 126 -1.24 -9.60 9.78
C GLY A 126 -0.45 -8.78 8.78
N ARG A 127 -0.87 -8.87 7.51
CA ARG A 127 -0.23 -8.20 6.38
C ARG A 127 -1.19 -7.26 5.68
N LEU A 128 -0.67 -6.12 5.27
CA LEU A 128 -1.39 -5.07 4.57
C LEU A 128 -0.78 -4.89 3.18
N ILE A 129 -1.60 -4.94 2.13
CA ILE A 129 -1.21 -4.45 0.80
C ILE A 129 -1.96 -3.15 0.52
N ILE A 130 -1.24 -2.13 0.10
CA ILE A 130 -1.81 -0.86 -0.33
C ILE A 130 -1.49 -0.64 -1.80
N VAL A 131 -2.52 -0.30 -2.58
CA VAL A 131 -2.41 0.09 -3.98
C VAL A 131 -2.88 1.53 -4.11
N VAL A 132 -1.97 2.44 -4.43
CA VAL A 132 -2.26 3.88 -4.57
C VAL A 132 -1.65 4.45 -5.84
N PRO A 133 -2.20 5.55 -6.39
CA PRO A 133 -1.61 6.26 -7.52
C PRO A 133 -0.17 6.70 -7.22
N SER A 134 0.72 6.47 -8.19
CA SER A 134 2.12 6.90 -8.09
C SER A 134 2.27 8.33 -8.59
N ARG A 135 2.83 9.22 -7.77
CA ARG A 135 3.08 10.62 -8.16
C ARG A 135 3.96 10.77 -9.39
N SER A 136 4.88 9.83 -9.63
CA SER A 136 5.77 9.84 -10.79
C SER A 136 5.13 9.23 -12.04
N GLY A 137 3.99 8.52 -11.89
CA GLY A 137 3.31 7.83 -12.98
C GLY A 137 2.41 8.74 -13.82
N VAL A 138 2.19 8.36 -15.07
CA VAL A 138 1.28 9.10 -15.97
C VAL A 138 -0.19 8.95 -15.61
N TRP A 139 -0.56 7.89 -14.89
CA TRP A 139 -1.93 7.62 -14.47
C TRP A 139 -2.46 8.65 -13.45
N ALA A 140 -1.60 9.15 -12.57
CA ALA A 140 -1.94 10.17 -11.60
C ALA A 140 -2.13 11.58 -12.20
N ARG A 141 -1.87 11.74 -13.50
CA ARG A 141 -1.95 13.03 -14.22
C ARG A 141 -3.13 13.12 -15.17
N THR A 142 -4.05 12.16 -15.12
CA THR A 142 -5.19 12.11 -16.02
C THR A 142 -6.47 11.79 -15.27
N ASP A 143 -7.47 12.64 -15.39
CA ASP A 143 -8.79 12.48 -14.80
C ASP A 143 -9.66 11.43 -15.52
N ARG A 144 -9.11 10.78 -16.54
CA ARG A 144 -9.83 9.77 -17.34
C ARG A 144 -9.89 8.40 -16.65
N THR A 145 -9.16 8.22 -15.56
CA THR A 145 -9.10 6.97 -14.81
C THR A 145 -9.21 7.25 -13.32
N PRO A 146 -9.70 6.29 -12.53
CA PRO A 146 -9.79 6.46 -11.09
C PRO A 146 -8.46 6.76 -10.39
N PHE A 147 -7.34 6.40 -11.00
CA PHE A 147 -6.00 6.67 -10.45
C PHE A 147 -5.52 8.11 -10.63
N GLY A 148 -6.27 8.95 -11.34
CA GLY A 148 -6.03 10.39 -11.43
C GLY A 148 -6.72 11.19 -10.33
N PHE A 149 -7.63 10.57 -9.58
CA PHE A 149 -8.33 11.20 -8.48
C PHE A 149 -7.62 10.96 -7.14
N GLY A 150 -7.89 11.85 -6.18
CA GLY A 150 -7.31 11.77 -4.86
C GLY A 150 -5.83 12.19 -4.82
N GLN A 151 -5.17 11.83 -3.75
CA GLN A 151 -3.79 12.23 -3.50
C GLN A 151 -2.79 11.16 -3.98
N PRO A 152 -1.96 11.43 -5.00
CA PRO A 152 -0.93 10.49 -5.41
C PRO A 152 0.26 10.51 -4.43
N TYR A 153 0.89 9.35 -4.23
CA TYR A 153 1.99 9.16 -3.30
C TYR A 153 3.33 8.91 -4.01
N SER A 154 4.40 9.41 -3.40
CA SER A 154 5.74 8.88 -3.67
C SER A 154 6.02 7.67 -2.76
N SER A 155 6.95 6.80 -3.16
CA SER A 155 7.32 5.65 -2.31
C SER A 155 7.84 6.07 -0.93
N SER A 156 8.60 7.16 -0.85
CA SER A 156 9.11 7.68 0.42
C SER A 156 8.01 8.23 1.32
N GLN A 157 7.03 8.95 0.75
CA GLN A 157 5.87 9.43 1.51
C GLN A 157 5.03 8.28 2.05
N LEU A 158 4.70 7.30 1.20
CA LEU A 158 3.91 6.14 1.61
C LEU A 158 4.63 5.32 2.69
N THR A 159 5.94 5.07 2.52
CA THR A 159 6.76 4.38 3.53
C THR A 159 6.76 5.12 4.88
N ARG A 160 6.86 6.45 4.87
CA ARG A 160 6.81 7.26 6.09
C ARG A 160 5.46 7.15 6.78
N LEU A 161 4.38 7.34 6.02
CA LEU A 161 3.01 7.25 6.54
C LEU A 161 2.73 5.88 7.17
N LEU A 162 3.17 4.81 6.54
CA LEU A 162 3.00 3.46 7.08
C LEU A 162 3.77 3.27 8.38
N ARG A 163 5.00 3.76 8.47
CA ARG A 163 5.79 3.70 9.72
C ARG A 163 5.16 4.54 10.83
N ASP A 164 4.65 5.72 10.50
CA ASP A 164 3.93 6.57 11.46
C ASP A 164 2.63 5.89 11.94
N GLY A 165 2.00 5.05 11.09
CA GLY A 165 0.84 4.20 11.40
C GLY A 165 1.19 2.86 12.04
N MET A 166 2.42 2.65 12.52
CA MET A 166 2.88 1.40 13.14
C MET A 166 2.85 0.19 12.21
N PHE A 167 3.20 0.40 10.94
CA PHE A 167 3.44 -0.64 9.95
C PHE A 167 4.90 -0.66 9.51
N ILE A 168 5.42 -1.85 9.21
CA ILE A 168 6.77 -2.06 8.67
C ILE A 168 6.62 -2.37 7.18
N PRO A 169 6.92 -1.42 6.26
CA PRO A 169 6.95 -1.72 4.84
C PRO A 169 8.03 -2.74 4.52
N GLU A 170 7.65 -3.85 3.89
CA GLU A 170 8.55 -4.96 3.57
C GLU A 170 8.85 -5.02 2.08
N LYS A 171 7.85 -4.79 1.24
CA LYS A 171 7.98 -4.86 -0.21
C LYS A 171 7.33 -3.67 -0.87
N ILE A 172 8.04 -3.07 -1.81
CA ILE A 172 7.52 -1.98 -2.64
C ILE A 172 7.65 -2.40 -4.09
N ASP A 173 6.53 -2.50 -4.77
CA ASP A 173 6.45 -2.80 -6.21
C ASP A 173 5.63 -1.72 -6.93
N ARG A 174 5.62 -1.79 -8.24
CA ARG A 174 4.86 -0.90 -9.10
C ARG A 174 4.19 -1.67 -10.21
N ALA A 175 3.08 -1.12 -10.69
CA ALA A 175 2.37 -1.63 -11.84
C ALA A 175 1.87 -0.47 -12.71
N LEU A 176 1.25 -0.82 -13.84
CA LEU A 176 0.69 0.11 -14.81
C LEU A 176 1.77 0.96 -15.48
N PHE A 177 2.77 0.30 -16.04
CA PHE A 177 3.77 0.94 -16.92
C PHE A 177 3.20 1.24 -18.31
N ILE A 178 2.02 0.70 -18.64
CA ILE A 178 1.27 1.06 -19.84
C ILE A 178 0.68 2.47 -19.69
N PRO A 179 0.55 3.23 -20.78
CA PRO A 179 -0.21 4.47 -20.75
C PRO A 179 -1.72 4.20 -20.58
N PRO A 180 -2.48 5.11 -19.94
CA PRO A 180 -3.94 5.01 -19.77
C PRO A 180 -4.66 5.26 -21.11
N SER A 181 -4.63 4.29 -22.01
CA SER A 181 -5.16 4.38 -23.37
C SER A 181 -6.21 3.30 -23.63
N THR A 182 -7.29 3.68 -24.33
CA THR A 182 -8.35 2.76 -24.75
C THR A 182 -8.05 2.10 -26.10
N ARG A 183 -6.91 2.43 -26.74
CA ARG A 183 -6.54 1.87 -28.05
C ARG A 183 -6.30 0.37 -27.95
N LYS A 184 -6.99 -0.42 -28.77
CA LYS A 184 -6.93 -1.90 -28.78
C LYS A 184 -5.49 -2.44 -28.89
N VAL A 185 -4.63 -1.78 -29.69
CA VAL A 185 -3.22 -2.16 -29.85
C VAL A 185 -2.47 -2.08 -28.51
N VAL A 186 -2.61 -0.98 -27.77
CA VAL A 186 -1.98 -0.78 -26.46
C VAL A 186 -2.48 -1.82 -25.45
N LEU A 187 -3.79 -2.09 -25.46
CA LEU A 187 -4.39 -3.07 -24.54
C LEU A 187 -3.93 -4.52 -24.84
N ARG A 188 -3.76 -4.87 -26.12
CA ARG A 188 -3.24 -6.20 -26.53
C ARG A 188 -1.78 -6.38 -26.15
N SER A 189 -0.96 -5.34 -26.26
CA SER A 189 0.47 -5.36 -25.93
C SER A 189 0.76 -5.08 -24.45
N ALA A 190 -0.27 -4.93 -23.62
CA ALA A 190 -0.16 -4.47 -22.25
C ALA A 190 0.81 -5.31 -21.40
N SER A 191 0.77 -6.64 -21.51
CA SER A 191 1.67 -7.52 -20.75
C SER A 191 3.14 -7.32 -21.12
N GLY A 192 3.45 -7.20 -22.42
CA GLY A 192 4.82 -6.97 -22.88
C GLY A 192 5.34 -5.59 -22.47
N ILE A 193 4.50 -4.55 -22.58
CA ILE A 193 4.85 -3.19 -22.13
C ILE A 193 5.08 -3.17 -20.62
N GLU A 194 4.23 -3.86 -19.86
CA GLU A 194 4.35 -3.97 -18.40
C GLU A 194 5.67 -4.65 -17.98
N ASP A 195 6.03 -5.76 -18.64
CA ASP A 195 7.24 -6.51 -18.32
C ASP A 195 8.51 -5.72 -18.69
N LEU A 196 8.53 -5.04 -19.84
CA LEU A 196 9.59 -4.12 -20.24
C LEU A 196 9.67 -2.91 -19.29
N GLY A 197 8.53 -2.27 -19.00
CA GLY A 197 8.44 -1.10 -18.13
C GLY A 197 8.92 -1.40 -16.71
N SER A 198 8.53 -2.55 -16.16
CA SER A 198 8.96 -2.98 -14.82
C SER A 198 10.47 -3.22 -14.74
N ARG A 199 11.10 -3.60 -15.85
CA ARG A 199 12.55 -3.87 -15.93
C ARG A 199 13.37 -2.59 -16.12
N TRP A 200 12.93 -1.69 -17.03
CA TRP A 200 13.72 -0.54 -17.48
C TRP A 200 13.27 0.80 -16.88
N LEU A 201 11.95 0.96 -16.60
CA LEU A 201 11.33 2.21 -16.19
C LEU A 201 10.81 2.15 -14.75
N LYS A 202 11.54 1.52 -13.84
CA LYS A 202 11.13 1.19 -12.46
C LYS A 202 10.43 2.34 -11.70
N HIS A 203 10.72 3.59 -12.05
CA HIS A 203 10.16 4.76 -11.36
C HIS A 203 8.86 5.30 -11.97
N LEU A 204 8.46 4.85 -13.17
CA LEU A 204 7.34 5.41 -13.94
C LEU A 204 6.03 4.61 -13.86
N GLY A 205 5.97 3.57 -13.02
CA GLY A 205 4.72 2.83 -12.82
C GLY A 205 3.57 3.74 -12.36
N GLY A 206 2.38 3.52 -12.89
CA GLY A 206 1.19 4.32 -12.60
C GLY A 206 0.67 4.15 -11.18
N VAL A 207 0.92 3.00 -10.55
CA VAL A 207 0.56 2.74 -9.15
C VAL A 207 1.73 2.20 -8.36
N LEU A 208 1.72 2.52 -7.06
CA LEU A 208 2.57 1.89 -6.04
C LEU A 208 1.79 0.75 -5.40
N ILE A 209 2.46 -0.37 -5.20
CA ILE A 209 1.94 -1.52 -4.46
C ILE A 209 2.93 -1.77 -3.32
N VAL A 210 2.47 -1.58 -2.10
CA VAL A 210 3.32 -1.73 -0.91
C VAL A 210 2.73 -2.80 -0.01
N GLU A 211 3.54 -3.80 0.32
CA GLU A 211 3.23 -4.74 1.38
C GLU A 211 3.88 -4.26 2.68
N ALA A 212 3.12 -4.29 3.77
CA ALA A 212 3.59 -3.94 5.09
C ALA A 212 3.08 -4.93 6.15
N ALA A 213 3.90 -5.18 7.16
CA ALA A 213 3.55 -5.96 8.34
C ALA A 213 3.05 -5.05 9.46
N LYS A 214 2.11 -5.56 10.27
CA LYS A 214 1.73 -4.92 11.54
C LYS A 214 2.92 -4.92 12.48
N GLN A 215 3.27 -3.77 13.05
CA GLN A 215 4.30 -3.64 14.08
C GLN A 215 3.64 -3.75 15.46
N ILE A 216 3.94 -4.81 16.22
CA ILE A 216 3.39 -5.03 17.56
C ILE A 216 4.21 -4.32 18.63
N TYR A 217 5.55 -4.27 18.44
CA TYR A 217 6.45 -3.59 19.38
C TYR A 217 6.98 -2.32 18.73
N ALA A 218 7.00 -1.23 19.50
CA ALA A 218 7.77 -0.07 19.10
C ALA A 218 9.21 -0.55 18.87
N ALA A 219 9.71 -0.42 17.62
CA ALA A 219 11.12 -0.69 17.38
C ALA A 219 11.87 0.28 18.29
N SER A 220 12.47 -0.25 19.36
CA SER A 220 13.47 0.49 20.10
C SER A 220 14.44 0.96 19.05
N SER A 221 14.47 2.27 18.79
CA SER A 221 15.44 2.85 17.90
C SER A 221 16.80 2.51 18.53
N ILE A 222 17.40 1.41 18.08
CA ILE A 222 18.80 1.17 18.31
C ILE A 222 19.46 2.32 17.54
N LYS A 223 19.60 3.46 18.23
CA LYS A 223 20.56 4.48 17.86
C LYS A 223 21.85 3.69 17.70
N LYS A 224 22.25 3.45 16.46
CA LYS A 224 23.60 3.03 16.15
C LYS A 224 24.48 4.08 16.82
N ILE A 225 24.94 3.75 18.04
CA ILE A 225 26.00 4.50 18.70
C ILE A 225 27.17 4.34 17.73
N ARG A 226 27.34 5.33 16.87
CA ARG A 226 28.59 5.56 16.16
C ARG A 226 29.59 5.77 17.29
N ASN A 227 30.30 4.71 17.63
CA ASN A 227 31.53 4.81 18.42
C ASN A 227 32.43 5.80 17.65
N ARG A 228 32.28 7.06 17.97
CA ARG A 228 33.29 8.06 17.73
C ARG A 228 34.40 7.64 18.68
N ALA A 229 35.35 6.87 18.15
CA ALA A 229 36.61 6.65 18.84
C ALA A 229 37.16 8.04 19.18
N THR A 230 37.03 8.42 20.45
CA THR A 230 37.68 9.58 20.99
C THR A 230 39.15 9.27 20.90
N ARG A 231 39.85 9.85 19.93
CA ARG A 231 41.30 9.80 19.79
C ARG A 231 41.82 10.48 21.04
N MET A 232 42.23 9.70 22.04
CA MET A 232 42.98 10.22 23.16
C MET A 232 44.30 10.78 22.64
N ILE A 233 44.48 12.10 22.69
CA ILE A 233 45.73 12.77 22.45
C ILE A 233 46.55 12.58 23.75
N PRO A 234 47.71 11.91 23.70
CA PRO A 234 48.57 11.84 24.88
C PRO A 234 49.06 13.24 25.27
N ALA A 235 48.83 13.62 26.53
CA ALA A 235 49.36 14.86 27.04
C ALA A 235 50.90 14.81 27.00
N SER A 236 51.51 15.68 26.19
CA SER A 236 52.93 15.90 26.14
C SER A 236 53.37 16.44 27.49
N SER A 237 54.37 15.80 28.09
CA SER A 237 55.03 16.18 29.34
C SER A 237 55.54 17.62 29.26
N ALA A 238 54.90 18.51 30.01
CA ALA A 238 55.42 19.84 30.24
C ALA A 238 56.69 19.75 31.09
N ARG A 239 57.82 20.24 30.58
CA ARG A 239 59.09 20.46 31.30
C ARG A 239 58.85 21.43 32.45
N LEU A 240 59.09 20.97 33.64
CA LEU A 240 59.31 21.82 34.84
C LEU A 240 60.67 22.51 34.63
N THR A 241 60.66 23.79 34.35
CA THR A 241 61.84 24.64 34.46
C THR A 241 61.92 25.14 35.89
N ASN A 242 62.97 24.70 36.60
CA ASN A 242 63.39 25.29 37.85
C ASN A 242 63.75 26.77 37.66
N LEU A 243 63.15 27.62 38.47
CA LEU A 243 63.62 28.98 38.72
C LEU A 243 64.02 29.03 40.22
N ASP A 244 65.27 28.65 40.44
CA ASP A 244 66.02 29.14 41.60
C ASP A 244 66.80 30.39 41.13
N LYS A 245 66.76 31.38 41.98
CA LYS A 245 67.66 32.56 42.20
C LYS A 245 67.01 33.92 41.88
N TYR A 246 66.82 34.59 42.89
CA TYR A 246 67.15 35.84 43.58
C TYR A 246 65.95 36.40 44.33
#